data_15a4a635cdd8cb6c89fee16239da4573
#
_entry.id   15a4a635cdd8cb6c89fee16239da4573
#
_cell.length_a   1.000
_cell.length_b   1.000
_cell.length_c   1.000
_cell.angle_alpha   90.00
_cell.angle_beta   90.00
_cell.angle_gamma   90.00
#
_symmetry.space_group_name_H-M   'P 1'
#
loop_
_entity.id
_entity.type
_entity.pdbx_description
1 polymer ?
#
loop_
_entity_poly.entity_id
_entity_poly.type
_entity_poly.pdbx_seq_one_letter_code
_entity_poly.pdbx_strand_id
1 'polypeptide(L)'
;AASDVYKRQILHGDVYDEACAHALELAEKEGYTFIHPFDDPAVATGQGTIAMEIVQELPLVDYILVPIGGGGLATGVSTLAKLLNPHIKVIGVEPAGAACMKASLKKGEVVTLPHVNTIADGTAVQTPGKKIFPYIQKNLDDIITIEDDELIVAFLDMVENHKMIVENSGLLTVAALRHLDVKGKKIVSILSGGNMDVITMSSVVQHGLIQRDRIFTVSVLIPDKPGELVRVASVIARAQGNVIKLDHNQFVSTNRNAAVELKITLEAFGTDHKNEIVKALEDAGCRPKVIRPSL
;
A
#
# COMPACT_ATOMS: atom_id res chain seq x y z
N ALA A 1 18.74 11.53 -1.81
CA ALA A 1 19.51 11.00 -2.91
C ALA A 1 20.56 12.01 -3.37
N ALA A 2 21.65 11.55 -3.98
CA ALA A 2 22.79 12.42 -4.38
C ALA A 2 22.40 13.54 -5.36
N SER A 3 21.23 13.47 -5.97
CA SER A 3 20.70 14.49 -6.89
C SER A 3 20.20 15.76 -6.20
N ASP A 4 20.04 15.78 -4.89
CA ASP A 4 19.42 16.91 -4.17
C ASP A 4 20.40 18.07 -3.91
N VAL A 5 21.70 17.83 -4.06
CA VAL A 5 22.75 18.84 -3.80
C VAL A 5 22.65 20.05 -4.73
N TYR A 6 22.07 19.89 -5.92
CA TYR A 6 21.96 20.95 -6.94
C TYR A 6 20.51 21.37 -7.24
N LYS A 7 19.54 20.91 -6.43
CA LYS A 7 18.13 21.22 -6.62
C LYS A 7 17.68 22.30 -5.66
N ARG A 8 16.91 23.26 -6.18
CA ARG A 8 16.07 24.12 -5.35
C ARG A 8 14.68 23.53 -5.27
N GLN A 9 14.26 23.12 -4.09
CA GLN A 9 12.92 22.64 -3.84
C GLN A 9 12.01 23.77 -3.38
N ILE A 10 10.80 23.85 -3.95
CA ILE A 10 9.74 24.77 -3.55
C ILE A 10 8.55 23.91 -3.17
N LEU A 11 8.13 23.96 -1.90
CA LEU A 11 6.95 23.27 -1.40
C LEU A 11 5.74 24.18 -1.55
N HIS A 12 4.66 23.69 -2.14
CA HIS A 12 3.42 24.43 -2.36
C HIS A 12 2.22 23.48 -2.45
N GLY A 13 1.13 23.83 -1.72
CA GLY A 13 -0.13 23.07 -1.71
C GLY A 13 -0.07 21.76 -0.94
N ASP A 14 -1.24 21.16 -0.78
CA ASP A 14 -1.44 19.89 -0.07
C ASP A 14 -1.57 18.69 -1.04
N VAL A 15 -1.84 18.96 -2.33
CA VAL A 15 -2.01 17.95 -3.38
C VAL A 15 -1.16 18.26 -4.60
N TYR A 16 -0.89 17.22 -5.41
CA TYR A 16 -0.09 17.34 -6.63
C TYR A 16 -0.60 18.44 -7.59
N ASP A 17 -1.92 18.55 -7.77
CA ASP A 17 -2.50 19.48 -8.73
C ASP A 17 -2.22 20.94 -8.36
N GLU A 18 -2.20 21.29 -7.07
CA GLU A 18 -1.83 22.63 -6.58
C GLU A 18 -0.34 22.92 -6.80
N ALA A 19 0.52 21.97 -6.49
CA ALA A 19 1.96 22.10 -6.74
C ALA A 19 2.25 22.25 -8.23
N CYS A 20 1.55 21.51 -9.09
CA CYS A 20 1.69 21.59 -10.54
C CYS A 20 1.25 22.95 -11.08
N ALA A 21 0.11 23.49 -10.64
CA ALA A 21 -0.37 24.81 -11.03
C ALA A 21 0.66 25.90 -10.66
N HIS A 22 1.18 25.87 -9.44
CA HIS A 22 2.21 26.80 -9.00
C HIS A 22 3.52 26.66 -9.79
N ALA A 23 3.94 25.45 -10.13
CA ALA A 23 5.12 25.22 -10.95
C ALA A 23 4.97 25.79 -12.37
N LEU A 24 3.77 25.71 -12.96
CA LEU A 24 3.47 26.32 -14.26
C LEU A 24 3.53 27.85 -14.19
N GLU A 25 2.97 28.46 -13.14
CA GLU A 25 3.06 29.92 -12.92
C GLU A 25 4.52 30.37 -12.78
N LEU A 26 5.33 29.65 -12.04
CA LEU A 26 6.76 29.93 -11.89
C LEU A 26 7.52 29.78 -13.22
N ALA A 27 7.20 28.76 -14.00
CA ALA A 27 7.81 28.53 -15.30
C ALA A 27 7.53 29.68 -16.25
N GLU A 28 6.29 30.16 -16.29
CA GLU A 28 5.91 31.33 -17.12
C GLU A 28 6.60 32.60 -16.63
N LYS A 29 6.59 32.87 -15.33
CA LYS A 29 7.13 34.08 -14.73
C LYS A 29 8.67 34.20 -14.85
N GLU A 30 9.36 33.09 -14.59
CA GLU A 30 10.83 33.04 -14.50
C GLU A 30 11.49 32.52 -15.78
N GLY A 31 10.70 32.12 -16.79
CA GLY A 31 11.20 31.58 -18.06
C GLY A 31 11.78 30.16 -17.95
N TYR A 32 11.33 29.37 -16.97
CA TYR A 32 11.78 27.98 -16.81
C TYR A 32 11.11 27.05 -17.81
N THR A 33 11.81 25.99 -18.21
CA THR A 33 11.21 24.91 -18.98
C THR A 33 10.49 23.95 -18.04
N PHE A 34 9.17 23.87 -18.14
CA PHE A 34 8.38 22.91 -17.38
C PHE A 34 8.36 21.56 -18.10
N ILE A 35 8.81 20.51 -17.42
CA ILE A 35 8.71 19.12 -17.90
C ILE A 35 7.59 18.45 -17.12
N HIS A 36 6.48 18.18 -17.80
CA HIS A 36 5.32 17.58 -17.15
C HIS A 36 5.60 16.10 -16.79
N PRO A 37 5.41 15.65 -15.55
CA PRO A 37 5.81 14.31 -15.12
C PRO A 37 5.04 13.17 -15.80
N PHE A 38 3.86 13.41 -16.35
CA PHE A 38 3.06 12.39 -17.02
C PHE A 38 2.29 12.85 -18.26
N ASP A 39 1.81 14.11 -18.34
CA ASP A 39 1.00 14.59 -19.47
C ASP A 39 1.86 15.18 -20.59
N ASP A 40 2.89 14.44 -20.98
CA ASP A 40 3.81 14.77 -22.05
C ASP A 40 4.13 13.52 -22.89
N PRO A 41 3.83 13.54 -24.21
CA PRO A 41 4.13 12.40 -25.09
C PRO A 41 5.62 12.03 -25.15
N ALA A 42 6.54 13.00 -25.03
CA ALA A 42 7.97 12.71 -25.01
C ALA A 42 8.39 11.98 -23.75
N VAL A 43 7.87 12.42 -22.58
CA VAL A 43 8.07 11.73 -21.31
C VAL A 43 7.46 10.31 -21.37
N ALA A 44 6.23 10.17 -21.86
CA ALA A 44 5.59 8.86 -22.02
C ALA A 44 6.39 7.94 -22.96
N THR A 45 6.98 8.49 -24.04
CA THR A 45 7.84 7.71 -24.95
C THR A 45 9.06 7.15 -24.22
N GLY A 46 9.68 7.94 -23.35
CA GLY A 46 10.78 7.46 -22.49
C GLY A 46 10.36 6.30 -21.57
N GLN A 47 9.14 6.36 -21.02
CA GLN A 47 8.59 5.28 -20.19
C GLN A 47 8.35 3.98 -20.97
N GLY A 48 8.18 4.07 -22.28
CA GLY A 48 8.04 2.90 -23.15
C GLY A 48 9.25 1.96 -23.16
N THR A 49 10.46 2.45 -22.83
CA THR A 49 11.67 1.62 -22.73
C THR A 49 11.51 0.45 -21.77
N ILE A 50 10.66 0.61 -20.74
CA ILE A 50 10.33 -0.47 -19.79
C ILE A 50 9.69 -1.65 -20.52
N ALA A 51 8.73 -1.40 -21.41
CA ALA A 51 8.10 -2.48 -22.19
C ALA A 51 9.09 -3.15 -23.14
N MET A 52 10.06 -2.39 -23.69
CA MET A 52 11.13 -2.94 -24.51
C MET A 52 11.97 -3.94 -23.71
N GLU A 53 12.44 -3.54 -22.53
CA GLU A 53 13.25 -4.41 -21.67
C GLU A 53 12.48 -5.65 -21.23
N ILE A 54 11.19 -5.50 -20.86
CA ILE A 54 10.32 -6.62 -20.50
C ILE A 54 10.24 -7.64 -21.64
N VAL A 55 10.00 -7.19 -22.87
CA VAL A 55 9.86 -8.11 -24.03
C VAL A 55 11.20 -8.72 -24.41
N GLN A 56 12.31 -8.04 -24.20
CA GLN A 56 13.66 -8.61 -24.41
C GLN A 56 13.95 -9.74 -23.43
N GLU A 57 13.64 -9.55 -22.13
CA GLU A 57 13.88 -10.55 -21.08
C GLU A 57 12.83 -11.68 -21.09
N LEU A 58 11.58 -11.36 -21.40
CA LEU A 58 10.45 -12.28 -21.41
C LEU A 58 9.64 -12.17 -22.71
N PRO A 59 10.15 -12.68 -23.85
CA PRO A 59 9.51 -12.54 -25.17
C PRO A 59 8.07 -13.08 -25.26
N LEU A 60 7.73 -14.03 -24.37
CA LEU A 60 6.40 -14.65 -24.30
C LEU A 60 5.59 -14.14 -23.10
N VAL A 61 5.74 -12.87 -22.73
CA VAL A 61 4.90 -12.26 -21.69
C VAL A 61 3.44 -12.19 -22.15
N ASP A 62 2.52 -12.63 -21.29
CA ASP A 62 1.08 -12.57 -21.57
C ASP A 62 0.46 -11.29 -21.01
N TYR A 63 0.86 -10.88 -19.79
CA TYR A 63 0.29 -9.74 -19.06
C TYR A 63 1.39 -8.84 -18.52
N ILE A 64 1.17 -7.53 -18.64
CA ILE A 64 1.97 -6.50 -17.97
C ILE A 64 1.04 -5.67 -17.10
N LEU A 65 1.29 -5.64 -15.79
CA LEU A 65 0.58 -4.78 -14.85
C LEU A 65 1.38 -3.51 -14.63
N VAL A 66 0.72 -2.36 -14.77
CA VAL A 66 1.35 -1.06 -14.67
C VAL A 66 0.57 -0.15 -13.72
N PRO A 67 1.24 0.49 -12.71
CA PRO A 67 0.55 1.42 -11.83
C PRO A 67 0.17 2.69 -12.58
N ILE A 68 -0.99 3.24 -12.24
CA ILE A 68 -1.52 4.44 -12.87
C ILE A 68 -1.82 5.50 -11.79
N GLY A 69 -1.19 6.67 -11.95
CA GLY A 69 -1.63 7.94 -11.41
C GLY A 69 -2.12 8.82 -12.56
N GLY A 70 -1.32 9.79 -13.02
CA GLY A 70 -1.64 10.62 -14.17
C GLY A 70 -1.65 9.91 -15.53
N GLY A 71 -1.05 8.73 -15.67
CA GLY A 71 -1.12 7.87 -16.84
C GLY A 71 0.10 7.86 -17.77
N GLY A 72 1.15 8.65 -17.49
CA GLY A 72 2.33 8.74 -18.36
C GLY A 72 3.08 7.41 -18.51
N LEU A 73 3.35 6.72 -17.39
CA LEU A 73 4.00 5.41 -17.38
C LEU A 73 3.18 4.38 -18.17
N ALA A 74 1.88 4.28 -17.86
CA ALA A 74 0.99 3.33 -18.51
C ALA A 74 0.84 3.61 -20.02
N THR A 75 0.87 4.88 -20.42
CA THR A 75 0.85 5.28 -21.84
C THR A 75 2.07 4.73 -22.58
N GLY A 76 3.27 4.97 -22.04
CA GLY A 76 4.49 4.50 -22.67
C GLY A 76 4.56 2.99 -22.75
N VAL A 77 4.33 2.31 -21.63
CA VAL A 77 4.36 0.84 -21.54
C VAL A 77 3.33 0.21 -22.45
N SER A 78 2.05 0.63 -22.38
CA SER A 78 0.99 0.02 -23.18
C SER A 78 1.18 0.26 -24.68
N THR A 79 1.57 1.47 -25.05
CA THR A 79 1.78 1.81 -26.46
C THR A 79 2.89 0.95 -27.09
N LEU A 80 4.04 0.86 -26.43
CA LEU A 80 5.14 0.07 -26.98
C LEU A 80 4.84 -1.43 -26.91
N ALA A 81 4.26 -1.92 -25.82
CA ALA A 81 3.86 -3.33 -25.72
C ALA A 81 2.92 -3.74 -26.87
N LYS A 82 1.91 -2.93 -27.19
CA LYS A 82 0.98 -3.19 -28.29
C LYS A 82 1.61 -3.09 -29.67
N LEU A 83 2.61 -2.23 -29.84
CA LEU A 83 3.37 -2.13 -31.09
C LEU A 83 4.30 -3.34 -31.31
N LEU A 84 4.91 -3.86 -30.24
CA LEU A 84 5.79 -5.02 -30.31
C LEU A 84 5.01 -6.33 -30.44
N ASN A 85 3.96 -6.49 -29.66
CA ASN A 85 3.08 -7.66 -29.69
C ASN A 85 1.66 -7.29 -29.23
N PRO A 86 0.66 -7.19 -30.14
CA PRO A 86 -0.70 -6.79 -29.80
C PRO A 86 -1.45 -7.81 -28.90
N HIS A 87 -0.92 -9.04 -28.77
CA HIS A 87 -1.51 -10.05 -27.87
C HIS A 87 -1.17 -9.84 -26.40
N ILE A 88 -0.13 -9.07 -26.08
CA ILE A 88 0.20 -8.72 -24.69
C ILE A 88 -0.97 -7.93 -24.11
N LYS A 89 -1.47 -8.40 -22.95
CA LYS A 89 -2.50 -7.69 -22.18
C LYS A 89 -1.83 -6.71 -21.22
N VAL A 90 -2.16 -5.42 -21.33
CA VAL A 90 -1.67 -4.40 -20.41
C VAL A 90 -2.82 -3.97 -19.48
N ILE A 91 -2.63 -4.25 -18.19
CA ILE A 91 -3.61 -3.97 -17.15
C ILE A 91 -3.12 -2.80 -16.31
N GLY A 92 -3.91 -1.73 -16.29
CA GLY A 92 -3.66 -0.60 -15.40
C GLY A 92 -4.08 -0.91 -13.97
N VAL A 93 -3.36 -0.37 -13.00
CA VAL A 93 -3.70 -0.55 -11.59
C VAL A 93 -3.70 0.80 -10.88
N GLU A 94 -4.82 1.18 -10.31
CA GLU A 94 -5.02 2.40 -9.54
C GLU A 94 -5.34 2.12 -8.07
N PRO A 95 -5.00 3.01 -7.13
CA PRO A 95 -5.58 2.93 -5.79
C PRO A 95 -7.07 3.29 -5.83
N ALA A 96 -7.90 2.57 -5.09
CA ALA A 96 -9.34 2.79 -5.04
C ALA A 96 -9.69 4.23 -4.61
N GLY A 97 -8.89 4.79 -3.68
CA GLY A 97 -9.04 6.16 -3.21
C GLY A 97 -8.60 7.26 -4.19
N ALA A 98 -8.05 6.91 -5.38
CA ALA A 98 -7.63 7.87 -6.41
C ALA A 98 -7.81 7.31 -7.84
N ALA A 99 -8.96 6.67 -8.11
CA ALA A 99 -9.25 5.99 -9.37
C ALA A 99 -9.74 6.94 -10.48
N CYS A 100 -8.97 7.99 -10.77
CA CYS A 100 -9.35 9.02 -11.76
C CYS A 100 -9.32 8.52 -13.20
N MET A 101 -8.38 7.64 -13.55
CA MET A 101 -8.29 7.06 -14.90
C MET A 101 -9.45 6.09 -15.16
N LYS A 102 -9.81 5.24 -14.20
CA LYS A 102 -10.97 4.34 -14.32
C LYS A 102 -12.28 5.11 -14.51
N ALA A 103 -12.46 6.19 -13.74
CA ALA A 103 -13.60 7.07 -13.89
C ALA A 103 -13.64 7.72 -15.28
N SER A 104 -12.47 8.16 -15.79
CA SER A 104 -12.32 8.77 -17.11
C SER A 104 -12.59 7.78 -18.23
N LEU A 105 -12.04 6.56 -18.15
CA LEU A 105 -12.29 5.50 -19.14
C LEU A 105 -13.78 5.12 -19.20
N LYS A 106 -14.42 5.01 -18.03
CA LYS A 106 -15.87 4.73 -17.96
C LYS A 106 -16.72 5.82 -18.59
N LYS A 107 -16.32 7.09 -18.45
CA LYS A 107 -17.03 8.24 -19.03
C LYS A 107 -16.68 8.49 -20.49
N GLY A 108 -15.50 8.03 -20.94
CA GLY A 108 -14.98 8.29 -22.27
C GLY A 108 -14.26 9.63 -22.43
N GLU A 109 -14.13 10.42 -21.35
CA GLU A 109 -13.44 11.70 -21.27
C GLU A 109 -12.71 11.88 -19.95
N VAL A 110 -11.74 12.77 -19.89
CA VAL A 110 -10.99 13.06 -18.66
C VAL A 110 -11.91 13.60 -17.57
N VAL A 111 -11.89 12.94 -16.41
CA VAL A 111 -12.66 13.28 -15.20
C VAL A 111 -11.71 13.72 -14.10
N THR A 112 -12.03 14.82 -13.43
CA THR A 112 -11.36 15.27 -12.20
C THR A 112 -12.14 14.74 -10.98
N LEU A 113 -11.47 14.02 -10.10
CA LEU A 113 -12.06 13.61 -8.82
C LEU A 113 -12.13 14.79 -7.86
N PRO A 114 -13.17 14.90 -7.02
CA PRO A 114 -13.31 15.99 -6.06
C PRO A 114 -12.25 15.94 -4.94
N HIS A 115 -11.79 14.77 -4.60
CA HIS A 115 -10.72 14.52 -3.63
C HIS A 115 -10.09 13.16 -3.88
N VAL A 116 -8.90 12.97 -3.36
CA VAL A 116 -8.16 11.69 -3.35
C VAL A 116 -7.76 11.36 -1.92
N ASN A 117 -7.78 10.08 -1.57
CA ASN A 117 -7.35 9.60 -0.27
C ASN A 117 -6.79 8.18 -0.41
N THR A 118 -5.46 8.05 -0.35
CA THR A 118 -4.76 6.77 -0.44
C THR A 118 -3.35 6.89 0.13
N ILE A 119 -2.79 5.80 0.62
CA ILE A 119 -1.38 5.71 1.02
C ILE A 119 -0.41 5.62 -0.18
N ALA A 120 -0.94 5.45 -1.40
CA ALA A 120 -0.14 5.37 -2.64
C ALA A 120 0.13 6.76 -3.21
N ASP A 121 0.94 7.56 -2.51
CA ASP A 121 1.19 8.99 -2.79
C ASP A 121 1.62 9.27 -4.23
N GLY A 122 2.50 8.44 -4.81
CA GLY A 122 2.99 8.59 -6.18
C GLY A 122 1.91 8.43 -7.27
N THR A 123 0.73 7.91 -6.91
CA THR A 123 -0.42 7.74 -7.80
C THR A 123 -1.66 8.51 -7.34
N ALA A 124 -1.56 9.30 -6.27
CA ALA A 124 -2.65 10.11 -5.71
C ALA A 124 -2.91 11.37 -6.56
N VAL A 125 -3.46 11.20 -7.75
CA VAL A 125 -3.73 12.25 -8.73
C VAL A 125 -5.23 12.43 -8.92
N GLN A 126 -5.71 13.68 -8.88
CA GLN A 126 -7.13 13.98 -9.08
C GLN A 126 -7.54 13.91 -10.56
N THR A 127 -6.64 14.30 -11.46
CA THR A 127 -6.95 14.46 -12.89
C THR A 127 -5.91 13.73 -13.73
N PRO A 128 -6.30 12.77 -14.59
CA PRO A 128 -5.36 12.14 -15.53
C PRO A 128 -4.90 13.12 -16.61
N GLY A 129 -3.77 12.81 -17.24
CA GLY A 129 -3.24 13.60 -18.33
C GLY A 129 -4.18 13.66 -19.53
N LYS A 130 -4.44 14.85 -20.05
CA LYS A 130 -5.33 15.06 -21.19
C LYS A 130 -4.72 14.63 -22.50
N LYS A 131 -3.42 14.91 -22.69
CA LYS A 131 -2.68 14.59 -23.93
C LYS A 131 -2.46 13.10 -24.08
N ILE A 132 -2.26 12.39 -22.95
CA ILE A 132 -1.95 10.95 -22.95
C ILE A 132 -3.21 10.07 -22.86
N PHE A 133 -4.34 10.60 -22.44
CA PHE A 133 -5.59 9.85 -22.27
C PHE A 133 -6.03 9.06 -23.51
N PRO A 134 -5.98 9.61 -24.75
CA PRO A 134 -6.35 8.88 -25.96
C PRO A 134 -5.50 7.62 -26.20
N TYR A 135 -4.23 7.62 -25.79
CA TYR A 135 -3.34 6.45 -25.90
C TYR A 135 -3.73 5.37 -24.90
N ILE A 136 -4.06 5.75 -23.66
CA ILE A 136 -4.56 4.84 -22.62
C ILE A 136 -5.87 4.20 -23.09
N GLN A 137 -6.81 5.01 -23.58
CA GLN A 137 -8.11 4.54 -24.07
C GLN A 137 -7.99 3.51 -25.19
N LYS A 138 -6.94 3.63 -26.02
CA LYS A 138 -6.68 2.74 -27.15
C LYS A 138 -5.93 1.46 -26.74
N ASN A 139 -4.96 1.57 -25.85
CA ASN A 139 -3.92 0.55 -25.66
C ASN A 139 -4.04 -0.24 -24.35
N LEU A 140 -4.80 0.28 -23.36
CA LEU A 140 -5.03 -0.44 -22.11
C LEU A 140 -6.16 -1.47 -22.30
N ASP A 141 -5.93 -2.70 -21.82
CA ASP A 141 -6.95 -3.76 -21.95
C ASP A 141 -7.95 -3.74 -20.82
N ASP A 142 -7.53 -3.40 -19.60
CA ASP A 142 -8.38 -3.32 -18.41
C ASP A 142 -7.75 -2.45 -17.34
N ILE A 143 -8.50 -2.13 -16.29
CA ILE A 143 -8.05 -1.36 -15.13
C ILE A 143 -8.62 -1.92 -13.83
N ILE A 144 -7.73 -2.25 -12.89
CA ILE A 144 -8.03 -2.79 -11.57
C ILE A 144 -7.82 -1.69 -10.52
N THR A 145 -8.69 -1.65 -9.52
CA THR A 145 -8.52 -0.76 -8.35
C THR A 145 -8.16 -1.58 -7.12
N ILE A 146 -7.22 -1.06 -6.30
CA ILE A 146 -6.66 -1.72 -5.13
C ILE A 146 -6.94 -0.87 -3.89
N GLU A 147 -7.42 -1.50 -2.82
CA GLU A 147 -7.61 -0.85 -1.52
C GLU A 147 -6.27 -0.71 -0.77
N ASP A 148 -6.15 0.32 0.07
CA ASP A 148 -4.91 0.59 0.82
C ASP A 148 -4.49 -0.59 1.72
N ASP A 149 -5.43 -1.31 2.30
CA ASP A 149 -5.17 -2.51 3.10
C ASP A 149 -4.46 -3.62 2.30
N GLU A 150 -4.73 -3.74 1.01
CA GLU A 150 -4.08 -4.72 0.13
C GLU A 150 -2.62 -4.33 -0.17
N LEU A 151 -2.33 -3.01 -0.22
CA LEU A 151 -0.96 -2.50 -0.36
C LEU A 151 -0.11 -2.82 0.86
N ILE A 152 -0.67 -2.71 2.07
CA ILE A 152 -0.01 -3.07 3.32
C ILE A 152 0.39 -4.55 3.31
N VAL A 153 -0.51 -5.43 2.86
CA VAL A 153 -0.22 -6.86 2.72
C VAL A 153 0.86 -7.12 1.68
N ALA A 154 0.78 -6.45 0.50
CA ALA A 154 1.76 -6.58 -0.56
C ALA A 154 3.15 -6.09 -0.10
N PHE A 155 3.22 -5.02 0.71
CA PHE A 155 4.47 -4.53 1.28
C PHE A 155 5.16 -5.59 2.13
N LEU A 156 4.43 -6.21 3.06
CA LEU A 156 4.99 -7.28 3.90
C LEU A 156 5.45 -8.48 3.05
N ASP A 157 4.70 -8.87 2.02
CA ASP A 157 5.10 -9.94 1.12
C ASP A 157 6.42 -9.63 0.40
N MET A 158 6.60 -8.39 -0.06
CA MET A 158 7.84 -7.96 -0.70
C MET A 158 9.03 -7.96 0.27
N VAL A 159 8.84 -7.44 1.49
CA VAL A 159 9.92 -7.40 2.49
C VAL A 159 10.26 -8.81 2.99
N GLU A 160 9.26 -9.63 3.33
CA GLU A 160 9.47 -10.96 3.92
C GLU A 160 10.01 -11.98 2.90
N ASN A 161 9.49 -11.98 1.67
CA ASN A 161 9.80 -13.02 0.69
C ASN A 161 10.87 -12.60 -0.32
N HIS A 162 10.91 -11.33 -0.71
CA HIS A 162 11.80 -10.82 -1.76
C HIS A 162 12.92 -9.93 -1.24
N LYS A 163 12.87 -9.49 0.04
CA LYS A 163 13.85 -8.58 0.66
C LYS A 163 13.96 -7.23 -0.08
N MET A 164 12.86 -6.79 -0.64
CA MET A 164 12.77 -5.55 -1.41
C MET A 164 11.85 -4.55 -0.71
N ILE A 165 12.30 -3.29 -0.67
CA ILE A 165 11.51 -2.15 -0.24
C ILE A 165 10.96 -1.47 -1.49
N VAL A 166 9.64 -1.47 -1.63
CA VAL A 166 8.90 -0.86 -2.73
C VAL A 166 7.93 0.16 -2.14
N GLU A 167 7.84 1.35 -2.73
CA GLU A 167 6.87 2.36 -2.32
C GLU A 167 5.43 1.90 -2.59
N ASN A 168 4.46 2.47 -1.86
CA ASN A 168 3.06 2.05 -1.93
C ASN A 168 2.49 2.09 -3.35
N SER A 169 2.84 3.09 -4.15
CA SER A 169 2.40 3.19 -5.55
C SER A 169 2.97 2.07 -6.43
N GLY A 170 4.22 1.64 -6.17
CA GLY A 170 4.84 0.51 -6.87
C GLY A 170 4.26 -0.85 -6.48
N LEU A 171 3.63 -0.95 -5.30
CA LEU A 171 2.99 -2.17 -4.80
C LEU A 171 1.62 -2.46 -5.42
N LEU A 172 1.00 -1.48 -6.06
CA LEU A 172 -0.31 -1.62 -6.72
C LEU A 172 -0.35 -2.86 -7.61
N THR A 173 0.67 -3.06 -8.43
CA THR A 173 0.75 -4.18 -9.38
C THR A 173 0.95 -5.53 -8.70
N VAL A 174 1.62 -5.58 -7.56
CA VAL A 174 1.78 -6.80 -6.75
C VAL A 174 0.45 -7.17 -6.09
N ALA A 175 -0.22 -6.20 -5.47
CA ALA A 175 -1.54 -6.41 -4.87
C ALA A 175 -2.57 -6.87 -5.91
N ALA A 176 -2.52 -6.33 -7.14
CA ALA A 176 -3.41 -6.66 -8.23
C ALA A 176 -3.31 -8.13 -8.71
N LEU A 177 -2.20 -8.83 -8.44
CA LEU A 177 -2.06 -10.25 -8.80
C LEU A 177 -3.16 -11.13 -8.19
N ARG A 178 -3.70 -10.74 -7.03
CA ARG A 178 -4.78 -11.48 -6.35
C ARG A 178 -6.14 -11.33 -7.04
N HIS A 179 -6.29 -10.32 -7.88
CA HIS A 179 -7.51 -10.03 -8.64
C HIS A 179 -7.50 -10.65 -10.05
N LEU A 180 -6.39 -11.30 -10.43
CA LEU A 180 -6.27 -11.96 -11.74
C LEU A 180 -6.56 -13.45 -11.61
N ASP A 181 -7.64 -13.90 -12.23
CA ASP A 181 -7.94 -15.34 -12.36
C ASP A 181 -7.32 -15.89 -13.66
N VAL A 182 -5.98 -15.94 -13.70
CA VAL A 182 -5.23 -16.43 -14.85
C VAL A 182 -4.22 -17.50 -14.42
N LYS A 183 -4.33 -18.69 -14.98
CA LYS A 183 -3.43 -19.82 -14.70
C LYS A 183 -2.53 -20.11 -15.90
N GLY A 184 -1.25 -20.44 -15.62
CA GLY A 184 -0.28 -20.80 -16.66
C GLY A 184 0.15 -19.64 -17.54
N LYS A 185 -0.10 -18.38 -17.12
CA LYS A 185 0.26 -17.17 -17.84
C LYS A 185 1.52 -16.55 -17.28
N LYS A 186 2.29 -15.91 -18.14
CA LYS A 186 3.47 -15.13 -17.77
C LYS A 186 3.05 -13.70 -17.51
N ILE A 187 3.18 -13.26 -16.25
CA ILE A 187 2.74 -11.94 -15.79
C ILE A 187 3.96 -11.16 -15.31
N VAL A 188 4.06 -9.91 -15.72
CA VAL A 188 5.05 -8.96 -15.21
C VAL A 188 4.33 -7.88 -14.42
N SER A 189 4.74 -7.70 -13.16
CA SER A 189 4.32 -6.59 -12.30
C SER A 189 5.43 -5.54 -12.28
N ILE A 190 5.14 -4.32 -12.71
CA ILE A 190 6.12 -3.24 -12.70
C ILE A 190 6.20 -2.64 -11.29
N LEU A 191 7.36 -2.77 -10.65
CA LEU A 191 7.68 -2.10 -9.39
C LEU A 191 8.26 -0.72 -9.71
N SER A 192 7.41 0.29 -9.74
CA SER A 192 7.73 1.60 -10.33
C SER A 192 8.58 2.52 -9.48
N GLY A 193 8.72 2.24 -8.19
CA GLY A 193 9.50 3.10 -7.30
C GLY A 193 9.80 2.50 -5.93
N GLY A 194 10.71 3.14 -5.20
CA GLY A 194 11.16 2.73 -3.87
C GLY A 194 11.36 3.92 -2.92
N ASN A 195 10.77 5.08 -3.20
CA ASN A 195 10.89 6.28 -2.37
C ASN A 195 9.95 6.23 -1.16
N MET A 196 10.32 5.42 -0.18
CA MET A 196 9.57 5.27 1.08
C MET A 196 10.43 5.72 2.24
N ASP A 197 9.92 6.63 3.07
CA ASP A 197 10.60 7.05 4.29
C ASP A 197 10.45 6.01 5.41
N VAL A 198 11.38 6.06 6.37
CA VAL A 198 11.47 5.06 7.46
C VAL A 198 10.26 5.10 8.40
N ILE A 199 9.64 6.27 8.60
CA ILE A 199 8.48 6.41 9.49
C ILE A 199 7.26 5.77 8.84
N THR A 200 7.01 6.07 7.56
CA THR A 200 5.95 5.43 6.76
C THR A 200 6.15 3.92 6.71
N MET A 201 7.38 3.46 6.46
CA MET A 201 7.71 2.03 6.47
C MET A 201 7.36 1.38 7.82
N SER A 202 7.77 2.00 8.93
CA SER A 202 7.46 1.50 10.28
C SER A 202 5.96 1.38 10.50
N SER A 203 5.20 2.40 10.10
CA SER A 203 3.73 2.41 10.21
C SER A 203 3.09 1.30 9.37
N VAL A 204 3.50 1.13 8.12
CA VAL A 204 2.97 0.07 7.22
C VAL A 204 3.29 -1.32 7.79
N VAL A 205 4.52 -1.54 8.29
CA VAL A 205 4.91 -2.82 8.92
C VAL A 205 4.02 -3.11 10.12
N GLN A 206 3.84 -2.14 11.03
CA GLN A 206 3.02 -2.33 12.23
C GLN A 206 1.57 -2.67 11.86
N HIS A 207 0.95 -1.91 10.95
CA HIS A 207 -0.41 -2.18 10.48
C HIS A 207 -0.53 -3.56 9.83
N GLY A 208 0.42 -3.95 9.01
CA GLY A 208 0.41 -5.26 8.37
C GLY A 208 0.59 -6.43 9.34
N LEU A 209 1.40 -6.27 10.39
CA LEU A 209 1.53 -7.28 11.44
C LEU A 209 0.22 -7.43 12.24
N ILE A 210 -0.49 -6.32 12.47
CA ILE A 210 -1.81 -6.35 13.12
C ILE A 210 -2.85 -7.03 12.22
N GLN A 211 -2.90 -6.69 10.92
CA GLN A 211 -3.83 -7.31 9.96
C GLN A 211 -3.63 -8.82 9.80
N ARG A 212 -2.38 -9.29 9.95
CA ARG A 212 -2.04 -10.71 9.90
C ARG A 212 -2.16 -11.42 11.25
N ASP A 213 -2.73 -10.77 12.26
CA ASP A 213 -2.84 -11.28 13.64
C ASP A 213 -1.47 -11.71 14.26
N ARG A 214 -0.37 -11.15 13.73
CA ARG A 214 0.96 -11.36 14.30
C ARG A 214 1.22 -10.47 15.51
N ILE A 215 0.51 -9.35 15.61
CA ILE A 215 0.44 -8.49 16.79
C ILE A 215 -1.02 -8.23 17.11
N PHE A 216 -1.42 -8.53 18.34
CA PHE A 216 -2.77 -8.27 18.83
C PHE A 216 -2.76 -7.91 20.31
N THR A 217 -3.81 -7.28 20.80
CA THR A 217 -3.95 -6.93 22.21
C THR A 217 -5.16 -7.62 22.82
N VAL A 218 -4.97 -8.20 23.99
CA VAL A 218 -6.07 -8.71 24.83
C VAL A 218 -6.23 -7.85 26.06
N SER A 219 -7.47 -7.54 26.43
CA SER A 219 -7.83 -6.95 27.71
C SER A 219 -8.42 -8.06 28.58
N VAL A 220 -7.87 -8.25 29.78
CA VAL A 220 -8.29 -9.27 30.76
C VAL A 220 -8.54 -8.60 32.08
N LEU A 221 -9.74 -8.80 32.64
CA LEU A 221 -10.07 -8.36 34.01
C LEU A 221 -9.68 -9.46 34.99
N ILE A 222 -8.90 -9.10 36.00
CA ILE A 222 -8.42 -9.99 37.05
C ILE A 222 -8.70 -9.44 38.43
N PRO A 223 -8.77 -10.32 39.48
CA PRO A 223 -8.81 -9.88 40.88
C PRO A 223 -7.54 -9.08 41.26
N ASP A 224 -7.69 -8.10 42.13
CA ASP A 224 -6.56 -7.38 42.73
C ASP A 224 -5.95 -8.22 43.86
N LYS A 225 -5.15 -9.23 43.47
CA LYS A 225 -4.48 -10.16 44.39
C LYS A 225 -3.06 -10.46 43.91
N PRO A 226 -2.11 -10.66 44.84
CA PRO A 226 -0.78 -11.12 44.47
C PRO A 226 -0.82 -12.44 43.68
N GLY A 227 -0.02 -12.53 42.63
CA GLY A 227 0.10 -13.73 41.78
C GLY A 227 -0.83 -13.79 40.55
N GLU A 228 -1.88 -12.97 40.47
CA GLU A 228 -2.80 -13.02 39.33
C GLU A 228 -2.13 -12.63 38.00
N LEU A 229 -1.27 -11.62 38.02
CA LEU A 229 -0.45 -11.27 36.84
C LEU A 229 0.45 -12.43 36.40
N VAL A 230 1.10 -13.11 37.36
CA VAL A 230 1.97 -14.24 37.07
C VAL A 230 1.16 -15.41 36.48
N ARG A 231 -0.07 -15.63 36.98
CA ARG A 231 -0.97 -16.65 36.45
C ARG A 231 -1.31 -16.39 34.98
N VAL A 232 -1.73 -15.19 34.64
CA VAL A 232 -2.05 -14.79 33.25
C VAL A 232 -0.83 -14.89 32.35
N ALA A 233 0.31 -14.34 32.78
CA ALA A 233 1.56 -14.42 32.02
C ALA A 233 2.03 -15.86 31.79
N SER A 234 1.87 -16.75 32.78
CA SER A 234 2.22 -18.16 32.66
C SER A 234 1.33 -18.90 31.65
N VAL A 235 0.05 -18.55 31.54
CA VAL A 235 -0.86 -19.13 30.53
C VAL A 235 -0.40 -18.73 29.13
N ILE A 236 -0.12 -17.43 28.93
CA ILE A 236 0.36 -16.92 27.65
C ILE A 236 1.69 -17.58 27.25
N ALA A 237 2.63 -17.69 28.20
CA ALA A 237 3.93 -18.31 27.94
C ALA A 237 3.80 -19.80 27.57
N ARG A 238 2.91 -20.56 28.21
CA ARG A 238 2.63 -21.96 27.85
C ARG A 238 2.03 -22.10 26.47
N ALA A 239 1.21 -21.14 26.06
CA ALA A 239 0.66 -21.06 24.72
C ALA A 239 1.66 -20.42 23.71
N GLN A 240 2.94 -20.24 24.09
CA GLN A 240 4.02 -19.67 23.28
C GLN A 240 3.76 -18.23 22.78
N GLY A 241 2.85 -17.49 23.40
CA GLY A 241 2.64 -16.07 23.16
C GLY A 241 3.80 -15.25 23.74
N ASN A 242 4.35 -14.32 22.96
CA ASN A 242 5.37 -13.39 23.43
C ASN A 242 4.75 -12.06 23.78
N VAL A 243 5.01 -11.56 25.02
CA VAL A 243 4.46 -10.27 25.50
C VAL A 243 5.36 -9.14 25.01
N ILE A 244 4.79 -8.23 24.19
CA ILE A 244 5.47 -7.03 23.70
C ILE A 244 5.26 -5.85 24.65
N LYS A 245 4.01 -5.70 25.14
CA LYS A 245 3.63 -4.59 26.00
C LYS A 245 2.59 -5.05 27.02
N LEU A 246 2.68 -4.55 28.23
CA LEU A 246 1.73 -4.84 29.28
C LEU A 246 1.38 -3.56 30.04
N ASP A 247 0.10 -3.22 30.03
CA ASP A 247 -0.46 -2.13 30.82
C ASP A 247 -1.30 -2.74 31.95
N HIS A 248 -0.98 -2.37 33.18
CA HIS A 248 -1.63 -2.83 34.41
C HIS A 248 -2.38 -1.68 35.05
N ASN A 249 -3.71 -1.66 34.93
CA ASN A 249 -4.57 -0.61 35.48
C ASN A 249 -5.37 -1.12 36.65
N GLN A 250 -5.09 -0.59 37.86
CA GLN A 250 -5.73 -0.99 39.12
C GLN A 250 -7.00 -0.22 39.47
N PHE A 251 -7.34 0.82 38.67
CA PHE A 251 -8.44 1.74 39.04
C PHE A 251 -9.66 1.59 38.10
N VAL A 252 -9.87 0.41 37.52
CA VAL A 252 -10.96 0.19 36.56
C VAL A 252 -12.31 -0.01 37.28
N SER A 253 -12.29 -0.57 38.49
CA SER A 253 -13.52 -0.83 39.26
C SER A 253 -13.27 -0.77 40.78
N THR A 254 -14.29 -0.40 41.51
CA THR A 254 -14.32 -0.50 43.01
C THR A 254 -14.50 -1.95 43.48
N ASN A 255 -14.90 -2.86 42.60
CA ASN A 255 -15.05 -4.26 42.94
C ASN A 255 -13.69 -4.98 42.84
N ARG A 256 -13.09 -5.32 43.98
CA ARG A 256 -11.78 -5.98 44.06
C ARG A 256 -11.65 -7.33 43.29
N ASN A 257 -12.77 -7.97 42.99
CA ASN A 257 -12.75 -9.22 42.22
C ASN A 257 -12.59 -9.00 40.68
N ALA A 258 -12.75 -7.76 40.21
CA ALA A 258 -12.56 -7.38 38.82
C ALA A 258 -11.97 -5.95 38.75
N ALA A 259 -11.04 -5.63 39.65
CA ALA A 259 -10.55 -4.28 39.87
C ALA A 259 -9.35 -3.94 38.96
N VAL A 260 -8.69 -4.94 38.39
CA VAL A 260 -7.48 -4.77 37.59
C VAL A 260 -7.76 -5.16 36.15
N GLU A 261 -7.49 -4.26 35.22
CA GLU A 261 -7.44 -4.53 33.80
C GLU A 261 -5.98 -4.72 33.36
N LEU A 262 -5.68 -5.87 32.77
CA LEU A 262 -4.43 -6.10 32.07
C LEU A 262 -4.68 -5.94 30.57
N LYS A 263 -4.07 -4.95 29.94
CA LYS A 263 -3.98 -4.88 28.47
C LYS A 263 -2.63 -5.42 28.05
N ILE A 264 -2.66 -6.53 27.35
CA ILE A 264 -1.45 -7.28 26.99
C ILE A 264 -1.37 -7.32 25.47
N THR A 265 -0.35 -6.65 24.91
CA THR A 265 -0.03 -6.75 23.49
C THR A 265 0.92 -7.92 23.28
N LEU A 266 0.54 -8.80 22.39
CA LEU A 266 1.17 -10.09 22.16
C LEU A 266 1.64 -10.22 20.71
N GLU A 267 2.77 -10.88 20.53
CA GLU A 267 3.21 -11.41 19.25
C GLU A 267 2.72 -12.86 19.12
N ALA A 268 2.22 -13.20 17.94
CA ALA A 268 1.78 -14.54 17.55
C ALA A 268 2.29 -14.89 16.15
N PHE A 269 2.15 -16.15 15.76
CA PHE A 269 2.52 -16.64 14.41
C PHE A 269 1.40 -16.46 13.37
N GLY A 270 0.32 -15.78 13.73
CA GLY A 270 -0.85 -15.53 12.88
C GLY A 270 -2.16 -15.90 13.57
N THR A 271 -3.25 -15.94 12.78
CA THR A 271 -4.63 -16.06 13.28
C THR A 271 -4.85 -17.32 14.12
N ASP A 272 -4.36 -18.48 13.70
CA ASP A 272 -4.57 -19.75 14.42
C ASP A 272 -3.90 -19.69 15.80
N HIS A 273 -2.65 -19.25 15.86
CA HIS A 273 -1.91 -19.13 17.12
C HIS A 273 -2.52 -18.06 18.05
N LYS A 274 -2.98 -16.92 17.50
CA LYS A 274 -3.76 -15.93 18.27
C LYS A 274 -4.99 -16.60 18.92
N ASN A 275 -5.74 -17.39 18.15
CA ASN A 275 -6.94 -18.08 18.66
C ASN A 275 -6.60 -19.10 19.74
N GLU A 276 -5.49 -19.83 19.59
CA GLU A 276 -4.97 -20.74 20.62
C GLU A 276 -4.64 -20.02 21.93
N ILE A 277 -3.97 -18.87 21.85
CA ILE A 277 -3.64 -18.04 23.03
C ILE A 277 -4.91 -17.53 23.72
N VAL A 278 -5.88 -17.01 22.95
CA VAL A 278 -7.16 -16.52 23.48
C VAL A 278 -7.90 -17.65 24.17
N LYS A 279 -8.00 -18.83 23.54
CA LYS A 279 -8.63 -20.01 24.12
C LYS A 279 -7.94 -20.49 25.39
N ALA A 280 -6.61 -20.51 25.42
CA ALA A 280 -5.86 -20.89 26.63
C ALA A 280 -6.17 -19.97 27.82
N LEU A 281 -6.37 -18.67 27.56
CA LEU A 281 -6.80 -17.71 28.57
C LEU A 281 -8.24 -17.98 29.06
N GLU A 282 -9.15 -18.33 28.14
CA GLU A 282 -10.54 -18.70 28.46
C GLU A 282 -10.59 -19.98 29.32
N ASP A 283 -9.84 -21.01 28.92
CA ASP A 283 -9.74 -22.31 29.65
C ASP A 283 -9.13 -22.13 31.04
N ALA A 284 -8.28 -21.11 31.24
CA ALA A 284 -7.75 -20.73 32.55
C ALA A 284 -8.72 -19.87 33.41
N GLY A 285 -9.97 -19.70 32.95
CA GLY A 285 -11.02 -18.93 33.65
C GLY A 285 -10.90 -17.43 33.50
N CYS A 286 -10.09 -16.95 32.56
CA CYS A 286 -10.06 -15.55 32.19
C CYS A 286 -11.19 -15.26 31.19
N ARG A 287 -11.52 -13.95 31.03
CA ARG A 287 -12.46 -13.47 30.03
C ARG A 287 -11.71 -12.50 29.13
N PRO A 288 -10.87 -12.99 28.20
CA PRO A 288 -10.10 -12.12 27.34
C PRO A 288 -11.02 -11.42 26.33
N LYS A 289 -10.79 -10.14 26.14
CA LYS A 289 -11.40 -9.35 25.07
C LYS A 289 -10.32 -8.87 24.13
N VAL A 290 -10.37 -9.32 22.88
CA VAL A 290 -9.46 -8.81 21.84
C VAL A 290 -9.83 -7.37 21.53
N ILE A 291 -8.85 -6.48 21.60
CA ILE A 291 -8.99 -5.06 21.32
C ILE A 291 -7.94 -4.63 20.27
N ARG A 292 -8.16 -3.47 19.65
CA ARG A 292 -7.18 -2.92 18.72
C ARG A 292 -5.88 -2.58 19.47
N PRO A 293 -4.72 -2.99 18.98
CA PRO A 293 -3.45 -2.63 19.60
C PRO A 293 -3.25 -1.12 19.66
N SER A 294 -2.75 -0.63 20.79
CA SER A 294 -2.18 0.71 20.95
C SER A 294 -0.68 0.56 21.10
N LEU A 295 0.02 0.59 19.97
CA LEU A 295 1.46 0.48 19.90
C LEU A 295 2.15 1.82 20.19
#